data_6bbc21303af8b390d9f1eecc3bb3333f
#
_entry.id   6bbc21303af8b390d9f1eecc3bb3333f
#
_cell.length_a   1.000
_cell.length_b   1.000
_cell.length_c   1.000
_cell.angle_alpha   90.00
_cell.angle_beta   90.00
_cell.angle_gamma   90.00
#
_symmetry.space_group_name_H-M   'P 1'
#
loop_
_entity.id
_entity.type
_entity.pdbx_description
1 polymer ?
#
loop_
_entity_poly.entity_id
_entity_poly.type
_entity_poly.pdbx_seq_one_letter_code
_entity_poly.pdbx_strand_id
1 'polypeptide(L)'
;MAEKRKIGAYILVKIAPGKSRVITDQIGKVEGIKTAHPVTGMFDIIVFIEAADINHLTDIVRTKIQTIEGVLRTHTAIVGELVTTGD
;
A
#
# COMPACT_ATOMS: atom_id res chain seq x y z
N MET A 1 5.92 28.93 -7.11
CA MET A 1 5.06 27.85 -7.52
C MET A 1 4.88 26.85 -6.40
N ALA A 2 3.65 26.55 -6.08
CA ALA A 2 3.37 25.67 -4.97
C ALA A 2 3.59 24.23 -5.39
N GLU A 3 4.31 23.50 -4.57
CA GLU A 3 4.46 22.08 -4.77
C GLU A 3 3.24 21.34 -4.32
N LYS A 4 2.80 20.41 -5.14
CA LYS A 4 1.75 19.53 -4.72
C LYS A 4 2.31 18.50 -3.76
N ARG A 5 1.74 18.46 -2.58
CA ARG A 5 2.13 17.45 -1.60
C ARG A 5 1.29 16.22 -1.80
N LYS A 6 1.96 15.10 -1.66
CA LYS A 6 1.29 13.81 -1.69
C LYS A 6 1.28 13.26 -0.29
N ILE A 7 0.31 12.42 -0.03
CA ILE A 7 0.31 11.66 1.21
C ILE A 7 0.84 10.27 0.93
N GLY A 8 1.51 9.71 1.93
CA GLY A 8 2.02 8.37 1.85
C GLY A 8 1.31 7.48 2.84
N ALA A 9 1.26 6.20 2.53
CA ALA A 9 0.66 5.25 3.44
C ALA A 9 1.27 3.88 3.24
N TYR A 10 1.29 3.10 4.31
CA TYR A 10 1.61 1.69 4.25
C TYR A 10 0.32 0.91 4.24
N ILE A 11 0.22 -0.03 3.32
CA ILE A 11 -0.91 -0.93 3.24
C ILE A 11 -0.42 -2.31 3.61
N LEU A 12 -0.98 -2.86 4.66
CA LEU A 12 -0.65 -4.22 5.09
C LEU A 12 -1.72 -5.13 4.53
N VAL A 13 -1.30 -6.17 3.82
CA VAL A 13 -2.23 -6.99 3.04
C VAL A 13 -2.17 -8.42 3.53
N LYS A 14 -3.35 -8.96 3.84
CA LYS A 14 -3.50 -10.37 4.18
C LYS A 14 -4.05 -11.10 2.97
N ILE A 15 -3.43 -12.23 2.62
CA ILE A 15 -3.81 -12.92 1.39
C ILE A 15 -4.06 -14.40 1.66
N ALA A 16 -4.71 -15.03 0.70
CA ALA A 16 -4.90 -16.48 0.72
C ALA A 16 -3.54 -17.17 0.56
N PRO A 17 -3.36 -18.33 1.19
CA PRO A 17 -2.06 -19.02 1.11
C PRO A 17 -1.65 -19.35 -0.31
N GLY A 18 -0.35 -19.28 -0.56
CA GLY A 18 0.22 -19.73 -1.82
C GLY A 18 0.15 -18.73 -2.95
N LYS A 19 -0.31 -17.50 -2.69
CA LYS A 19 -0.49 -16.51 -3.77
C LYS A 19 0.36 -15.27 -3.60
N SER A 20 1.33 -15.33 -2.71
CA SER A 20 2.08 -14.13 -2.32
C SER A 20 2.76 -13.48 -3.53
N ARG A 21 3.45 -14.27 -4.34
CA ARG A 21 4.22 -13.74 -5.45
C ARG A 21 3.33 -13.10 -6.51
N VAL A 22 2.28 -13.82 -6.88
CA VAL A 22 1.36 -13.33 -7.92
C VAL A 22 0.70 -12.03 -7.49
N ILE A 23 0.23 -12.00 -6.24
CA ILE A 23 -0.47 -10.83 -5.74
C ILE A 23 0.49 -9.66 -5.57
N THR A 24 1.71 -9.92 -5.06
CA THR A 24 2.70 -8.86 -4.93
C THR A 24 2.99 -8.23 -6.28
N ASP A 25 3.15 -9.06 -7.32
CA ASP A 25 3.41 -8.56 -8.67
C ASP A 25 2.24 -7.70 -9.17
N GLN A 26 1.02 -8.14 -8.92
CA GLN A 26 -0.15 -7.40 -9.37
C GLN A 26 -0.26 -6.06 -8.67
N ILE A 27 0.01 -6.03 -7.36
CA ILE A 27 -0.03 -4.78 -6.62
C ILE A 27 1.02 -3.83 -7.14
N GLY A 28 2.21 -4.35 -7.44
CA GLY A 28 3.31 -3.50 -7.90
C GLY A 28 3.03 -2.77 -9.20
N LYS A 29 2.03 -3.23 -9.96
CA LYS A 29 1.67 -2.57 -11.22
C LYS A 29 0.64 -1.48 -11.05
N VAL A 30 0.10 -1.30 -9.87
CA VAL A 30 -0.93 -0.30 -9.62
C VAL A 30 -0.28 1.07 -9.54
N GLU A 31 -0.88 2.04 -10.21
CA GLU A 31 -0.37 3.40 -10.22
C GLU A 31 -0.41 3.98 -8.80
N GLY A 32 0.68 4.63 -8.39
CA GLY A 32 0.80 5.18 -7.06
C GLY A 32 1.55 4.29 -6.10
N ILE A 33 1.69 3.01 -6.43
CA ILE A 33 2.44 2.08 -5.59
C ILE A 33 3.94 2.33 -5.78
N LYS A 34 4.63 2.57 -4.69
CA LYS A 34 6.06 2.80 -4.73
C LYS A 34 6.85 1.53 -4.45
N THR A 35 6.42 0.74 -3.50
CA THR A 35 7.05 -0.53 -3.20
C THR A 35 6.00 -1.53 -2.77
N ALA A 36 6.26 -2.80 -3.02
CA ALA A 36 5.43 -3.89 -2.56
C ALA A 36 6.35 -5.06 -2.25
N HIS A 37 6.29 -5.54 -1.03
CA HIS A 37 7.18 -6.60 -0.57
C HIS A 37 6.42 -7.68 0.15
N PRO A 38 6.70 -8.95 -0.15
CA PRO A 38 6.21 -10.04 0.71
C PRO A 38 6.88 -9.92 2.06
N VAL A 39 6.14 -10.21 3.11
CA VAL A 39 6.67 -10.19 4.47
C VAL A 39 6.10 -11.38 5.21
N THR A 40 6.64 -11.65 6.38
CA THR A 40 6.11 -12.69 7.25
C THR A 40 5.54 -12.04 8.51
N GLY A 41 4.61 -12.74 9.16
CA GLY A 41 3.98 -12.26 10.37
C GLY A 41 2.48 -12.21 10.23
N MET A 42 1.86 -11.22 10.83
CA MET A 42 0.40 -11.10 10.82
C MET A 42 -0.15 -10.78 9.43
N PHE A 43 0.66 -10.15 8.60
CA PHE A 43 0.28 -9.82 7.23
C PHE A 43 1.28 -10.46 6.28
N ASP A 44 0.92 -10.50 5.01
CA ASP A 44 1.70 -11.22 4.02
C ASP A 44 2.43 -10.32 3.04
N ILE A 45 1.92 -9.11 2.84
CA ILE A 45 2.55 -8.15 1.93
C ILE A 45 2.48 -6.77 2.58
N ILE A 46 3.56 -6.01 2.44
CA ILE A 46 3.56 -4.61 2.84
C ILE A 46 3.77 -3.76 1.61
N VAL A 47 2.98 -2.71 1.48
CA VAL A 47 2.97 -1.84 0.31
C VAL A 47 3.15 -0.41 0.77
N PHE A 48 3.99 0.36 0.07
CA PHE A 48 4.02 1.80 0.26
C PHE A 48 3.42 2.48 -0.95
N ILE A 49 2.47 3.37 -0.69
CA ILE A 49 1.72 4.05 -1.74
C ILE A 49 1.74 5.56 -1.49
N GLU A 50 1.77 6.32 -2.58
CA GLU A 50 1.60 7.76 -2.52
C GLU A 50 0.39 8.15 -3.34
N ALA A 51 -0.38 9.10 -2.83
CA ALA A 51 -1.58 9.56 -3.50
C ALA A 51 -1.77 11.04 -3.25
N ALA A 52 -2.63 11.66 -4.05
CA ALA A 52 -2.83 13.10 -3.97
C ALA A 52 -3.49 13.50 -2.66
N ASP A 53 -4.42 12.69 -2.18
CA ASP A 53 -5.13 12.95 -0.94
C ASP A 53 -5.70 11.65 -0.39
N ILE A 54 -6.34 11.75 0.76
CA ILE A 54 -6.86 10.56 1.43
C ILE A 54 -7.96 9.89 0.62
N ASN A 55 -8.81 10.67 -0.03
CA ASN A 55 -9.88 10.08 -0.84
C ASN A 55 -9.31 9.30 -2.01
N HIS A 56 -8.28 9.84 -2.66
CA HIS A 56 -7.62 9.16 -3.75
C HIS A 56 -6.96 7.88 -3.26
N LEU A 57 -6.30 7.95 -2.11
CA LEU A 57 -5.66 6.79 -1.50
C LEU A 57 -6.66 5.69 -1.23
N THR A 58 -7.76 6.03 -0.57
CA THR A 58 -8.80 5.07 -0.22
C THR A 58 -9.39 4.44 -1.47
N ASP A 59 -9.57 5.23 -2.51
CA ASP A 59 -10.13 4.75 -3.75
C ASP A 59 -9.20 3.72 -4.41
N ILE A 60 -7.90 4.00 -4.42
CA ILE A 60 -6.94 3.04 -4.99
C ILE A 60 -6.98 1.73 -4.22
N VAL A 61 -6.96 1.81 -2.89
CA VAL A 61 -6.97 0.59 -2.08
C VAL A 61 -8.24 -0.21 -2.35
N ARG A 62 -9.38 0.46 -2.36
CA ARG A 62 -10.66 -0.23 -2.51
C ARG A 62 -10.85 -0.81 -3.90
N THR A 63 -10.45 -0.07 -4.94
CA THR A 63 -10.75 -0.49 -6.30
C THR A 63 -9.62 -1.25 -6.97
N LYS A 64 -8.38 -1.08 -6.52
CA LYS A 64 -7.23 -1.68 -7.20
C LYS A 64 -6.53 -2.74 -6.38
N ILE A 65 -6.65 -2.71 -5.07
CA ILE A 65 -5.97 -3.68 -4.22
C ILE A 65 -6.96 -4.69 -3.65
N GLN A 66 -8.03 -4.21 -3.04
CA GLN A 66 -8.99 -5.12 -2.40
C GLN A 66 -9.74 -5.98 -3.41
N THR A 67 -9.75 -5.59 -4.68
CA THR A 67 -10.41 -6.37 -5.73
C THR A 67 -9.53 -7.45 -6.32
N ILE A 68 -8.26 -7.51 -5.94
CA ILE A 68 -7.37 -8.56 -6.45
C ILE A 68 -7.79 -9.89 -5.82
N GLU A 69 -7.93 -10.90 -6.67
CA GLU A 69 -8.31 -12.22 -6.19
C GLU A 69 -7.25 -12.75 -5.24
N GLY A 70 -7.68 -13.21 -4.07
CA GLY A 70 -6.77 -13.72 -3.06
C GLY A 70 -6.46 -12.72 -1.96
N VAL A 71 -6.77 -11.44 -2.14
CA VAL A 71 -6.63 -10.46 -1.07
C VAL A 71 -7.80 -10.64 -0.11
N LEU A 72 -7.48 -10.94 1.14
CA LEU A 72 -8.49 -11.21 2.16
C LEU A 72 -8.80 -9.98 2.99
N ARG A 73 -7.78 -9.17 3.27
CA ARG A 73 -7.95 -8.04 4.16
C ARG A 73 -6.81 -7.07 3.95
N THR A 74 -7.10 -5.78 4.07
CA THR A 74 -6.08 -4.74 4.02
C THR A 74 -6.17 -3.87 5.26
N HIS A 75 -5.05 -3.32 5.64
CA HIS A 75 -4.96 -2.41 6.78
C HIS A 75 -4.10 -1.24 6.35
N THR A 76 -4.65 -0.03 6.41
CA THR A 76 -3.96 1.16 5.93
C THR A 76 -3.43 1.97 7.10
N ALA A 77 -2.14 2.30 7.03
CA ALA A 77 -1.51 3.17 8.02
C ALA A 77 -0.98 4.39 7.28
N ILE A 78 -1.64 5.52 7.48
CA ILE A 78 -1.25 6.75 6.80
C ILE A 78 -0.06 7.35 7.51
N VAL A 79 0.95 7.72 6.72
CA VAL A 79 2.15 8.33 7.27
C VAL A 79 1.79 9.74 7.74
N GLY A 80 2.06 9.99 9.00
CA GLY A 80 1.84 11.30 9.55
C GLY A 80 3.01 12.22 9.28
N GLU A 81 3.30 13.03 10.26
CA GLU A 81 4.38 13.98 10.11
C GLU A 81 5.71 13.25 10.08
N LEU A 82 6.55 13.63 9.12
CA LEU A 82 7.89 13.06 9.02
C LEU A 82 8.79 13.71 10.05
N VAL A 83 9.33 12.91 10.96
CA VAL A 83 10.28 13.40 11.96
C VAL A 83 11.64 12.81 11.64
N THR A 84 12.62 13.66 11.40
CA THR A 84 13.98 13.24 11.16
C THR A 84 14.73 13.21 12.47
N THR A 85 15.09 12.03 12.91
CA THR A 85 15.92 11.87 14.10
C THR A 85 17.35 11.79 13.60
N GLY A 86 17.95 12.85 13.51
CA GLY A 86 19.29 12.84 13.00
C GLY A 86 20.26 12.38 13.98
N ASP A 87 21.19 11.96 13.78
CA ASP A 87 22.09 11.84 14.25
C ASP A 87 22.95 11.77 14.22
#